data_fe11dc71c107d931f33628b548cf5a7d
#
_entry.id   fe11dc71c107d931f33628b548cf5a7d
#
_cell.length_a   1.000
_cell.length_b   1.000
_cell.length_c   1.000
_cell.angle_alpha   90.00
_cell.angle_beta   90.00
_cell.angle_gamma   90.00
#
_symmetry.space_group_name_H-M   'P 1'
#
loop_
_entity.id
_entity.type
_entity.pdbx_description
1 polymer ?
#
loop_
_entity_poly.entity_id
_entity_poly.type
_entity_poly.pdbx_seq_one_letter_code
_entity_poly.pdbx_strand_id
1 'polypeptide(L)'
;LSNHWMSLVHLDVMGSHLIPASIINVQPGQTSSINIDLRNFGSLLASGVTAELSYSGNLITINDSEGSWGTISPGEQSSSVNGFNLTLSNDIITGSQISLNINIQSSQGYDRMEIVTLQAGNVSQVDPLGPDQYGYYIYDSGDDEYSLSPTYNWIDIENSGTNLNLSNSGNGNWSGNGPLAHIDLPFDFIFYGMEYDEITICTNGWVSPGYSSMESFRNYPIPGAGGPSPMIAAFWDDLETGNNGDVYYQAFNDYVVIQWQDMRTQNNNSLETFQVILYNNSVQPYGDNEIKIQYEEFNNTSSGSFSSYPPIHGAYATIGLENHF
;
A
#
# COMPACT_ATOMS: atom_id res chain seq x y z
N LEU A 1 15.89 41.46 -0.66
CA LEU A 1 14.94 40.63 0.10
C LEU A 1 13.55 41.16 -0.16
N SER A 2 12.77 40.48 -1.02
CA SER A 2 11.37 40.81 -1.26
C SER A 2 10.54 40.24 -0.11
N ASN A 3 9.87 41.13 0.66
CA ASN A 3 8.91 40.71 1.66
C ASN A 3 7.68 40.13 0.96
N HIS A 4 7.52 38.81 1.02
CA HIS A 4 6.29 38.15 0.61
C HIS A 4 5.35 38.13 1.81
N TRP A 5 4.23 38.83 1.70
CA TRP A 5 3.15 38.80 2.69
C TRP A 5 2.12 37.77 2.20
N MET A 6 1.87 36.76 2.99
CA MET A 6 0.73 35.86 2.80
C MET A 6 -0.43 36.41 3.66
N SER A 7 -1.47 36.95 3.02
CA SER A 7 -2.71 37.29 3.71
C SER A 7 -3.56 36.04 3.82
N LEU A 8 -3.76 35.51 5.02
CA LEU A 8 -4.82 34.57 5.29
C LEU A 8 -6.16 35.36 5.25
N VAL A 9 -6.92 35.16 4.18
CA VAL A 9 -8.29 35.67 4.10
C VAL A 9 -9.15 34.71 4.92
N HIS A 10 -9.70 35.17 6.02
CA HIS A 10 -10.74 34.45 6.75
C HIS A 10 -12.04 34.56 5.95
N LEU A 11 -12.48 33.43 5.35
CA LEU A 11 -13.77 33.35 4.67
C LEU A 11 -14.80 32.88 5.68
N ASP A 12 -15.67 33.81 6.11
CA ASP A 12 -16.87 33.46 6.87
C ASP A 12 -17.86 32.77 5.95
N VAL A 13 -18.25 31.52 6.30
CA VAL A 13 -19.31 30.82 5.62
C VAL A 13 -20.62 31.40 6.09
N MET A 14 -21.23 32.24 5.25
CA MET A 14 -22.55 32.81 5.48
C MET A 14 -23.63 31.73 5.33
N GLY A 15 -24.30 31.38 6.41
CA GLY A 15 -25.30 30.32 6.44
C GLY A 15 -24.90 29.14 7.36
N SER A 16 -25.63 28.06 7.29
CA SER A 16 -25.24 26.79 7.90
C SER A 16 -24.27 26.03 6.98
N HIS A 17 -23.30 25.33 7.55
CA HIS A 17 -22.40 24.47 6.81
C HIS A 17 -22.14 23.21 7.64
N LEU A 18 -22.80 22.12 7.26
CA LEU A 18 -22.85 20.87 8.02
C LEU A 18 -21.89 19.84 7.39
N ILE A 19 -20.96 19.35 8.16
CA ILE A 19 -19.97 18.36 7.72
C ILE A 19 -19.96 17.18 8.69
N PRO A 20 -19.89 15.91 8.19
CA PRO A 20 -19.63 14.74 9.03
C PRO A 20 -18.33 14.89 9.80
N ALA A 21 -18.36 14.64 11.11
CA ALA A 21 -17.28 15.01 12.02
C ALA A 21 -16.35 13.84 12.42
N SER A 22 -16.70 12.61 12.08
CA SER A 22 -15.94 11.42 12.52
C SER A 22 -15.98 10.29 11.50
N ILE A 23 -14.91 9.45 11.54
CA ILE A 23 -14.89 8.15 10.89
C ILE A 23 -15.64 7.16 11.77
N ILE A 24 -16.51 6.33 11.17
CA ILE A 24 -17.35 5.37 11.88
C ILE A 24 -16.80 3.97 11.64
N ASN A 25 -16.46 3.25 12.73
CA ASN A 25 -15.99 1.87 12.64
C ASN A 25 -17.17 0.90 12.65
N VAL A 26 -17.22 0.00 11.67
CA VAL A 26 -18.24 -1.05 11.51
C VAL A 26 -17.56 -2.35 11.13
N GLN A 27 -17.93 -3.46 11.77
CA GLN A 27 -17.31 -4.75 11.50
C GLN A 27 -17.79 -5.36 10.18
N PRO A 28 -16.90 -5.94 9.34
CA PRO A 28 -17.29 -6.74 8.19
C PRO A 28 -18.26 -7.86 8.56
N GLY A 29 -19.19 -8.17 7.66
CA GLY A 29 -20.20 -9.21 7.86
C GLY A 29 -21.28 -8.90 8.89
N GLN A 30 -21.28 -7.72 9.50
CA GLN A 30 -22.23 -7.34 10.54
C GLN A 30 -23.27 -6.33 10.06
N THR A 31 -24.47 -6.47 10.58
CA THR A 31 -25.49 -5.41 10.50
C THR A 31 -25.36 -4.53 11.74
N SER A 32 -25.19 -3.23 11.52
CA SER A 32 -24.96 -2.27 12.59
C SER A 32 -25.88 -1.06 12.46
N SER A 33 -26.36 -0.57 13.60
CA SER A 33 -26.95 0.76 13.70
C SER A 33 -25.85 1.75 14.03
N ILE A 34 -25.72 2.78 13.22
CA ILE A 34 -24.70 3.83 13.38
C ILE A 34 -25.35 5.19 13.56
N ASN A 35 -24.70 6.03 14.37
CA ASN A 35 -25.03 7.44 14.46
C ASN A 35 -23.95 8.24 13.74
N ILE A 36 -24.35 9.27 13.03
CA ILE A 36 -23.43 10.16 12.33
C ILE A 36 -23.41 11.50 13.06
N ASP A 37 -22.21 11.95 13.39
CA ASP A 37 -21.99 13.27 13.97
C ASP A 37 -21.88 14.31 12.87
N LEU A 38 -22.68 15.38 12.94
CA LEU A 38 -22.57 16.55 12.09
C LEU A 38 -22.08 17.74 12.89
N ARG A 39 -21.14 18.50 12.35
CA ARG A 39 -20.69 19.76 12.89
C ARG A 39 -21.11 20.92 11.99
N ASN A 40 -21.64 21.98 12.60
CA ASN A 40 -22.00 23.20 11.88
C ASN A 40 -20.83 24.20 11.88
N PHE A 41 -20.11 24.28 10.75
CA PHE A 41 -19.04 25.26 10.54
C PHE A 41 -19.54 26.62 10.02
N GLY A 42 -20.83 26.72 9.78
CA GLY A 42 -21.47 27.96 9.33
C GLY A 42 -21.70 28.96 10.46
N SER A 43 -22.12 30.17 10.12
CA SER A 43 -22.41 31.26 11.04
C SER A 43 -23.89 31.29 11.50
N LEU A 44 -24.77 30.48 10.90
CA LEU A 44 -26.18 30.43 11.23
C LEU A 44 -26.62 29.07 11.81
N LEU A 45 -27.65 29.12 12.63
CA LEU A 45 -28.30 27.96 13.19
C LEU A 45 -28.92 27.10 12.06
N ALA A 46 -28.68 25.78 12.10
CA ALA A 46 -29.35 24.80 11.25
C ALA A 46 -30.48 24.14 12.05
N SER A 47 -31.75 24.27 11.60
CA SER A 47 -32.92 23.68 12.25
C SER A 47 -33.55 22.61 11.38
N GLY A 48 -34.17 21.61 12.02
CA GLY A 48 -34.82 20.49 11.34
C GLY A 48 -33.87 19.79 10.39
N VAL A 49 -32.67 19.51 10.88
CA VAL A 49 -31.62 18.85 10.11
C VAL A 49 -31.98 17.40 9.93
N THR A 50 -32.02 16.94 8.68
CA THR A 50 -32.24 15.55 8.25
C THR A 50 -31.21 15.17 7.20
N ALA A 51 -30.99 13.91 7.01
CA ALA A 51 -30.16 13.44 5.90
C ALA A 51 -30.54 12.03 5.43
N GLU A 52 -30.20 11.79 4.17
CA GLU A 52 -30.32 10.48 3.53
C GLU A 52 -28.92 9.95 3.13
N LEU A 53 -28.62 8.71 3.54
CA LEU A 53 -27.38 8.03 3.24
C LEU A 53 -27.54 7.18 1.98
N SER A 54 -26.54 7.18 1.10
CA SER A 54 -26.54 6.38 -0.12
C SER A 54 -25.15 5.81 -0.43
N TYR A 55 -25.13 4.64 -1.10
CA TYR A 55 -23.93 3.95 -1.55
C TYR A 55 -24.17 3.31 -2.91
N SER A 56 -23.23 3.46 -3.84
CA SER A 56 -23.37 2.95 -5.22
C SER A 56 -22.70 1.60 -5.46
N GLY A 57 -21.89 1.10 -4.50
CA GLY A 57 -21.21 -0.18 -4.59
C GLY A 57 -22.05 -1.36 -4.12
N ASN A 58 -21.44 -2.55 -4.11
CA ASN A 58 -22.07 -3.80 -3.66
C ASN A 58 -21.57 -4.31 -2.29
N LEU A 59 -20.63 -3.60 -1.67
CA LEU A 59 -20.02 -3.99 -0.40
C LEU A 59 -20.85 -3.60 0.83
N ILE A 60 -21.79 -2.66 0.67
CA ILE A 60 -22.65 -2.18 1.76
C ILE A 60 -24.10 -2.24 1.32
N THR A 61 -24.95 -2.80 2.17
CA THR A 61 -26.39 -2.71 2.07
C THR A 61 -26.90 -1.72 3.11
N ILE A 62 -27.57 -0.65 2.68
CA ILE A 62 -28.22 0.31 3.57
C ILE A 62 -29.63 -0.18 3.83
N ASN A 63 -29.93 -0.54 5.09
CA ASN A 63 -31.23 -1.05 5.52
C ASN A 63 -32.14 0.08 5.97
N ASP A 64 -31.57 1.16 6.58
CA ASP A 64 -32.24 2.39 6.94
C ASP A 64 -31.32 3.56 6.56
N SER A 65 -31.75 4.36 5.60
CA SER A 65 -31.01 5.48 5.03
C SER A 65 -31.29 6.83 5.66
N GLU A 66 -32.28 6.93 6.57
CA GLU A 66 -32.76 8.22 7.07
C GLU A 66 -32.19 8.56 8.45
N GLY A 67 -31.72 9.79 8.63
CA GLY A 67 -31.24 10.31 9.90
C GLY A 67 -31.73 11.72 10.20
N SER A 68 -31.80 12.09 11.48
CA SER A 68 -32.19 13.42 11.92
C SER A 68 -31.38 13.91 13.11
N TRP A 69 -31.15 15.24 13.19
CA TRP A 69 -30.33 15.86 14.26
C TRP A 69 -31.11 16.95 15.01
N GLY A 70 -32.28 17.37 14.51
CA GLY A 70 -33.01 18.48 15.08
C GLY A 70 -32.34 19.82 14.76
N THR A 71 -31.70 20.44 15.75
CA THR A 71 -31.09 21.77 15.63
C THR A 71 -29.62 21.72 15.98
N ILE A 72 -28.73 22.31 15.13
CA ILE A 72 -27.30 22.40 15.35
C ILE A 72 -26.87 23.86 15.29
N SER A 73 -26.37 24.40 16.42
CA SER A 73 -25.88 25.79 16.53
C SER A 73 -24.55 25.97 15.80
N PRO A 74 -24.17 27.21 15.43
CA PRO A 74 -22.86 27.52 14.90
C PRO A 74 -21.72 27.02 15.80
N GLY A 75 -20.75 26.29 15.22
CA GLY A 75 -19.63 25.72 15.92
C GLY A 75 -19.92 24.42 16.70
N GLU A 76 -21.18 24.07 16.91
CA GLU A 76 -21.59 22.88 17.65
C GLU A 76 -21.58 21.63 16.77
N GLN A 77 -21.45 20.49 17.45
CA GLN A 77 -21.56 19.14 16.89
C GLN A 77 -22.75 18.42 17.52
N SER A 78 -23.46 17.62 16.75
CA SER A 78 -24.59 16.82 17.20
C SER A 78 -24.60 15.47 16.52
N SER A 79 -24.92 14.40 17.27
CA SER A 79 -25.17 13.07 16.74
C SER A 79 -26.63 12.93 16.25
N SER A 80 -26.83 12.07 15.24
CA SER A 80 -28.18 11.73 14.79
C SER A 80 -29.02 11.15 15.95
N VAL A 81 -30.30 11.55 16.00
CA VAL A 81 -31.22 11.08 17.07
C VAL A 81 -31.74 9.68 16.76
N ASN A 82 -32.07 9.40 15.51
CA ASN A 82 -32.32 8.06 14.96
C ASN A 82 -31.11 7.66 14.11
N GLY A 83 -30.61 6.46 14.35
CA GLY A 83 -29.44 5.96 13.64
C GLY A 83 -29.78 5.43 12.25
N PHE A 84 -28.77 5.40 11.40
CA PHE A 84 -28.81 4.66 10.15
C PHE A 84 -28.57 3.17 10.43
N ASN A 85 -29.08 2.29 9.58
CA ASN A 85 -28.79 0.86 9.70
C ASN A 85 -28.19 0.35 8.39
N LEU A 86 -27.06 -0.35 8.50
CA LEU A 86 -26.35 -0.87 7.35
C LEU A 86 -25.70 -2.23 7.64
N THR A 87 -25.50 -3.00 6.58
CA THR A 87 -24.81 -4.30 6.63
C THR A 87 -23.58 -4.22 5.75
N LEU A 88 -22.40 -4.51 6.30
CA LEU A 88 -21.17 -4.66 5.55
C LEU A 88 -21.04 -6.10 5.03
N SER A 89 -20.57 -6.26 3.78
CA SER A 89 -20.23 -7.58 3.24
C SER A 89 -19.09 -8.23 4.01
N ASN A 90 -19.05 -9.56 4.03
CA ASN A 90 -17.87 -10.32 4.48
C ASN A 90 -16.67 -10.17 3.54
N ASP A 91 -16.90 -9.74 2.31
CA ASP A 91 -15.83 -9.59 1.31
C ASP A 91 -15.01 -8.31 1.48
N ILE A 92 -15.37 -7.47 2.46
CA ILE A 92 -14.62 -6.25 2.77
C ILE A 92 -13.38 -6.62 3.58
N ILE A 93 -12.24 -6.22 3.09
CA ILE A 93 -10.98 -6.38 3.81
C ILE A 93 -11.00 -5.51 5.07
N THR A 94 -10.68 -6.10 6.21
CA THR A 94 -10.59 -5.39 7.49
C THR A 94 -9.63 -4.19 7.38
N GLY A 95 -10.03 -3.06 7.94
CA GLY A 95 -9.27 -1.80 7.88
C GLY A 95 -9.60 -0.92 6.67
N SER A 96 -10.28 -1.44 5.66
CA SER A 96 -10.67 -0.65 4.48
C SER A 96 -11.51 0.56 4.86
N GLN A 97 -11.25 1.69 4.21
CA GLN A 97 -12.08 2.89 4.31
C GLN A 97 -13.04 2.96 3.13
N ILE A 98 -14.32 3.14 3.43
CA ILE A 98 -15.39 3.15 2.43
C ILE A 98 -16.13 4.48 2.56
N SER A 99 -16.25 5.18 1.44
CA SER A 99 -16.95 6.45 1.35
C SER A 99 -18.42 6.25 0.97
N LEU A 100 -19.33 6.80 1.76
CA LEU A 100 -20.75 6.88 1.48
C LEU A 100 -21.14 8.32 1.22
N ASN A 101 -22.13 8.54 0.37
CA ASN A 101 -22.71 9.85 0.18
C ASN A 101 -23.83 10.10 1.21
N ILE A 102 -23.84 11.27 1.80
CA ILE A 102 -24.89 11.73 2.70
C ILE A 102 -25.49 13.05 2.17
N ASN A 103 -26.76 13.05 1.82
CA ASN A 103 -27.46 14.27 1.43
C ASN A 103 -28.09 14.93 2.66
N ILE A 104 -27.54 16.05 3.10
CA ILE A 104 -27.94 16.75 4.32
C ILE A 104 -28.85 17.90 3.97
N GLN A 105 -30.01 17.97 4.63
CA GLN A 105 -31.00 19.01 4.43
C GLN A 105 -31.36 19.72 5.74
N SER A 106 -31.89 20.94 5.65
CA SER A 106 -32.46 21.64 6.80
C SER A 106 -33.75 22.37 6.42
N SER A 107 -34.57 22.72 7.43
CA SER A 107 -35.80 23.48 7.24
C SER A 107 -35.57 24.90 6.70
N GLN A 108 -34.35 25.42 6.73
CA GLN A 108 -33.95 26.71 6.16
C GLN A 108 -33.47 26.63 4.70
N GLY A 109 -33.62 25.47 4.05
CA GLY A 109 -33.23 25.27 2.65
C GLY A 109 -31.77 24.92 2.42
N TYR A 110 -31.05 24.50 3.45
CA TYR A 110 -29.76 23.86 3.24
C TYR A 110 -29.99 22.51 2.55
N ASP A 111 -29.24 22.24 1.50
CA ASP A 111 -29.27 20.97 0.75
C ASP A 111 -27.87 20.74 0.16
N ARG A 112 -27.15 19.77 0.73
CA ARG A 112 -25.77 19.48 0.34
C ARG A 112 -25.44 17.99 0.46
N MET A 113 -24.72 17.51 -0.56
CA MET A 113 -24.09 16.20 -0.54
C MET A 113 -22.71 16.30 0.09
N GLU A 114 -22.48 15.47 1.09
CA GLU A 114 -21.20 15.32 1.78
C GLU A 114 -20.78 13.85 1.80
N ILE A 115 -19.57 13.56 2.29
CA ILE A 115 -19.03 12.20 2.38
C ILE A 115 -18.92 11.78 3.83
N VAL A 116 -19.44 10.60 4.14
CA VAL A 116 -19.21 9.88 5.39
C VAL A 116 -18.22 8.76 5.12
N THR A 117 -17.16 8.69 5.92
CA THR A 117 -16.18 7.60 5.84
C THR A 117 -16.50 6.54 6.88
N LEU A 118 -16.71 5.31 6.42
CA LEU A 118 -16.72 4.12 7.27
C LEU A 118 -15.35 3.45 7.25
N GLN A 119 -14.94 2.92 8.40
CA GLN A 119 -13.81 2.02 8.50
C GLN A 119 -14.33 0.62 8.80
N ALA A 120 -13.91 -0.36 8.02
CA ALA A 120 -14.32 -1.75 8.16
C ALA A 120 -13.46 -2.46 9.21
N GLY A 121 -13.85 -2.42 10.47
CA GLY A 121 -13.12 -3.07 11.57
C GLY A 121 -11.77 -2.45 11.90
N ASN A 122 -11.01 -3.13 12.74
CA ASN A 122 -9.65 -2.74 13.12
C ASN A 122 -8.68 -3.79 12.60
N VAL A 123 -7.65 -3.35 11.89
CA VAL A 123 -6.59 -4.21 11.34
C VAL A 123 -5.87 -4.96 12.47
N SER A 124 -5.63 -6.23 12.27
CA SER A 124 -4.83 -7.11 13.13
C SER A 124 -3.62 -7.65 12.35
N GLN A 125 -2.83 -8.52 12.95
CA GLN A 125 -1.65 -9.13 12.30
C GLN A 125 -2.00 -10.23 11.28
N VAL A 126 -3.27 -10.61 11.19
CA VAL A 126 -3.79 -11.61 10.25
C VAL A 126 -4.72 -10.99 9.23
N ASP A 127 -4.59 -9.70 9.02
CA ASP A 127 -5.34 -8.95 8.01
C ASP A 127 -4.36 -8.31 7.02
N PRO A 128 -4.66 -8.31 5.71
CA PRO A 128 -3.82 -7.71 4.69
C PRO A 128 -3.54 -6.23 4.98
N LEU A 129 -2.35 -5.78 4.61
CA LEU A 129 -1.98 -4.37 4.72
C LEU A 129 -2.42 -3.60 3.48
N GLY A 130 -3.10 -2.49 3.67
CA GLY A 130 -3.59 -1.64 2.59
C GLY A 130 -5.01 -1.12 2.81
N PRO A 131 -5.64 -0.51 1.77
CA PRO A 131 -4.96 -0.14 0.54
C PRO A 131 -3.98 1.02 0.75
N ASP A 132 -2.96 1.10 -0.11
CA ASP A 132 -2.22 2.34 -0.25
C ASP A 132 -3.07 3.41 -0.98
N GLN A 133 -2.50 4.58 -1.26
CA GLN A 133 -3.25 5.67 -1.92
C GLN A 133 -3.69 5.34 -3.36
N TYR A 134 -3.01 4.40 -4.02
CA TYR A 134 -3.36 3.95 -5.36
C TYR A 134 -4.40 2.83 -5.33
N GLY A 135 -4.33 1.93 -4.33
CA GLY A 135 -5.24 0.80 -4.17
C GLY A 135 -4.56 -0.56 -4.00
N TYR A 136 -3.23 -0.62 -3.87
CA TYR A 136 -2.53 -1.87 -3.61
C TYR A 136 -2.79 -2.40 -2.21
N TYR A 137 -2.96 -3.71 -2.13
CA TYR A 137 -2.94 -4.50 -0.89
C TYR A 137 -1.75 -5.44 -0.89
N ILE A 138 -1.17 -5.67 0.29
CA ILE A 138 -0.17 -6.70 0.53
C ILE A 138 -0.81 -7.77 1.40
N TYR A 139 -0.83 -9.00 0.88
CA TYR A 139 -1.23 -10.19 1.60
C TYR A 139 0.01 -10.98 1.99
N ASP A 140 0.08 -11.47 3.21
CA ASP A 140 1.14 -12.37 3.65
C ASP A 140 0.62 -13.77 4.01
N SER A 141 1.53 -14.67 4.40
CA SER A 141 1.17 -16.05 4.74
C SER A 141 0.38 -16.19 6.05
N GLY A 142 0.15 -15.09 6.78
CA GLY A 142 -0.69 -15.04 7.98
C GLY A 142 -2.14 -14.70 7.68
N ASP A 143 -2.43 -14.24 6.45
CA ASP A 143 -3.77 -13.81 6.02
C ASP A 143 -4.61 -14.98 5.49
N ASP A 144 -4.54 -16.14 6.14
CA ASP A 144 -5.08 -17.43 5.65
C ASP A 144 -6.61 -17.49 5.57
N GLU A 145 -7.32 -16.56 6.18
CA GLU A 145 -8.77 -16.41 6.03
C GLU A 145 -9.19 -15.67 4.75
N TYR A 146 -8.26 -15.06 4.04
CA TYR A 146 -8.52 -14.30 2.81
C TYR A 146 -8.23 -15.13 1.55
N SER A 147 -9.10 -15.02 0.54
CA SER A 147 -8.99 -15.79 -0.70
C SER A 147 -7.75 -15.47 -1.55
N LEU A 148 -7.15 -14.29 -1.32
CA LEU A 148 -5.93 -13.84 -1.98
C LEU A 148 -4.66 -14.09 -1.16
N SER A 149 -4.77 -14.77 -0.02
CA SER A 149 -3.61 -15.18 0.77
C SER A 149 -2.61 -15.97 -0.09
N PRO A 150 -1.32 -15.63 -0.05
CA PRO A 150 -0.34 -16.26 -0.92
C PRO A 150 -0.07 -17.70 -0.50
N THR A 151 -0.04 -18.61 -1.47
CA THR A 151 0.41 -19.98 -1.26
C THR A 151 1.89 -20.12 -1.60
N TYR A 152 2.70 -20.59 -0.67
CA TYR A 152 4.11 -20.85 -0.94
C TYR A 152 4.25 -21.96 -1.99
N ASN A 153 4.99 -21.66 -3.07
CA ASN A 153 5.34 -22.61 -4.11
C ASN A 153 6.66 -22.16 -4.74
N TRP A 154 7.76 -22.71 -4.24
CA TRP A 154 9.09 -22.39 -4.74
C TRP A 154 9.28 -22.87 -6.18
N ILE A 155 9.80 -22.00 -7.04
CA ILE A 155 10.09 -22.28 -8.44
C ILE A 155 11.61 -22.19 -8.60
N ASP A 156 12.30 -23.26 -8.34
CA ASP A 156 13.77 -23.28 -8.45
C ASP A 156 14.21 -23.09 -9.91
N ILE A 157 14.96 -22.02 -10.14
CA ILE A 157 15.52 -21.68 -11.45
C ILE A 157 17.06 -21.65 -11.44
N GLU A 158 17.72 -22.10 -10.37
CA GLU A 158 19.19 -22.14 -10.29
C GLU A 158 19.81 -22.92 -11.45
N ASN A 159 19.21 -24.07 -11.79
CA ASN A 159 19.75 -24.97 -12.83
C ASN A 159 19.10 -24.78 -14.22
N SER A 160 18.01 -24.01 -14.32
CA SER A 160 17.23 -23.84 -15.57
C SER A 160 17.19 -22.39 -16.06
N GLY A 161 17.35 -21.45 -15.18
CA GLY A 161 17.35 -20.01 -15.47
C GLY A 161 18.69 -19.52 -16.05
N THR A 162 18.66 -18.29 -16.50
CA THR A 162 19.86 -17.58 -16.93
C THR A 162 20.53 -16.93 -15.73
N ASN A 163 21.77 -17.35 -15.42
CA ASN A 163 22.59 -16.64 -14.44
C ASN A 163 22.94 -15.26 -15.01
N LEU A 164 22.61 -14.20 -14.30
CA LEU A 164 22.86 -12.82 -14.74
C LEU A 164 24.33 -12.41 -14.56
N ASN A 165 25.15 -13.26 -13.92
CA ASN A 165 26.57 -13.04 -13.66
C ASN A 165 26.86 -11.70 -13.00
N LEU A 166 26.00 -11.27 -12.09
CA LEU A 166 26.17 -10.05 -11.34
C LEU A 166 27.23 -10.20 -10.25
N SER A 167 27.76 -9.08 -9.80
CA SER A 167 28.83 -9.07 -8.80
C SER A 167 28.65 -7.91 -7.84
N ASN A 168 28.67 -8.22 -6.56
CA ASN A 168 28.61 -7.27 -5.46
C ASN A 168 29.48 -7.75 -4.30
N SER A 169 30.34 -6.87 -3.79
CA SER A 169 31.22 -7.15 -2.64
C SER A 169 30.87 -6.29 -1.42
N GLY A 170 29.67 -5.74 -1.38
CA GLY A 170 29.14 -4.94 -0.29
C GLY A 170 29.60 -3.48 -0.27
N ASN A 171 28.92 -2.67 0.51
CA ASN A 171 29.18 -1.23 0.68
C ASN A 171 29.26 -0.44 -0.64
N GLY A 172 28.47 -0.87 -1.66
CA GLY A 172 28.51 -0.25 -3.00
C GLY A 172 29.78 -0.56 -3.80
N ASN A 173 30.52 -1.61 -3.45
CA ASN A 173 31.68 -2.04 -4.21
C ASN A 173 31.34 -3.27 -5.06
N TRP A 174 31.86 -3.32 -6.26
CA TRP A 174 31.65 -4.41 -7.19
C TRP A 174 32.83 -4.55 -8.16
N SER A 175 32.86 -5.66 -8.89
CA SER A 175 33.79 -5.93 -9.96
C SER A 175 33.07 -6.58 -11.14
N GLY A 176 33.74 -6.73 -12.25
CA GLY A 176 33.15 -7.40 -13.42
C GLY A 176 31.92 -6.71 -13.97
N ASN A 177 30.78 -7.43 -14.02
CA ASN A 177 29.55 -6.94 -14.60
C ASN A 177 28.76 -5.95 -13.72
N GLY A 178 29.18 -5.76 -12.46
CA GLY A 178 28.51 -4.89 -11.51
C GLY A 178 27.22 -5.48 -10.91
N PRO A 179 26.49 -4.68 -10.11
CA PRO A 179 25.37 -5.17 -9.34
C PRO A 179 24.01 -5.13 -10.06
N LEU A 180 23.95 -4.65 -11.29
CA LEU A 180 22.72 -4.40 -12.04
C LEU A 180 22.60 -5.24 -13.31
N ALA A 181 21.42 -5.74 -13.58
CA ALA A 181 21.02 -6.25 -14.90
C ALA A 181 19.76 -5.52 -15.40
N HIS A 182 19.71 -5.29 -16.71
CA HIS A 182 18.54 -4.76 -17.40
C HIS A 182 17.97 -5.85 -18.29
N ILE A 183 16.70 -6.14 -18.14
CA ILE A 183 16.03 -7.28 -18.79
C ILE A 183 14.76 -6.80 -19.47
N ASP A 184 14.64 -7.05 -20.77
CA ASP A 184 13.39 -6.88 -21.49
C ASP A 184 12.38 -7.95 -21.03
N LEU A 185 11.17 -7.52 -20.67
CA LEU A 185 10.10 -8.42 -20.26
C LEU A 185 9.41 -9.05 -21.48
N PRO A 186 8.93 -10.30 -21.40
CA PRO A 186 8.18 -10.92 -22.48
C PRO A 186 6.73 -10.42 -22.60
N PHE A 187 6.30 -9.53 -21.71
CA PHE A 187 4.96 -8.93 -21.64
C PHE A 187 5.04 -7.54 -21.01
N ASP A 188 4.02 -6.73 -21.28
CA ASP A 188 3.88 -5.42 -20.63
C ASP A 188 3.49 -5.62 -19.17
N PHE A 189 4.29 -5.06 -18.27
CA PHE A 189 4.10 -5.12 -16.83
C PHE A 189 3.52 -3.78 -16.34
N ILE A 190 2.30 -3.81 -15.81
CA ILE A 190 1.63 -2.63 -15.30
C ILE A 190 1.88 -2.53 -13.79
N PHE A 191 2.44 -1.41 -13.37
CA PHE A 191 2.76 -1.13 -11.97
C PHE A 191 2.37 0.32 -11.66
N TYR A 192 1.50 0.52 -10.68
CA TYR A 192 0.88 1.81 -10.35
C TYR A 192 0.29 2.51 -11.59
N GLY A 193 -0.41 1.75 -12.44
CA GLY A 193 -1.03 2.24 -13.66
C GLY A 193 -0.08 2.63 -14.79
N MET A 194 1.23 2.43 -14.63
CA MET A 194 2.24 2.66 -15.64
C MET A 194 2.70 1.33 -16.26
N GLU A 195 2.87 1.32 -17.58
CA GLU A 195 3.29 0.16 -18.36
C GLU A 195 4.81 0.16 -18.54
N TYR A 196 5.44 -1.00 -18.32
CA TYR A 196 6.88 -1.22 -18.44
C TYR A 196 7.14 -2.48 -19.25
N ASP A 197 8.04 -2.40 -20.22
CA ASP A 197 8.51 -3.49 -21.07
C ASP A 197 9.91 -3.99 -20.66
N GLU A 198 10.56 -3.33 -19.71
CA GLU A 198 11.85 -3.71 -19.14
C GLU A 198 11.86 -3.60 -17.60
N ILE A 199 12.79 -4.29 -16.97
CA ILE A 199 13.09 -4.18 -15.54
C ILE A 199 14.57 -4.04 -15.28
N THR A 200 14.92 -3.36 -14.20
CA THR A 200 16.27 -3.38 -13.63
C THR A 200 16.30 -4.27 -12.39
N ILE A 201 17.19 -5.23 -12.36
CA ILE A 201 17.41 -6.17 -11.26
C ILE A 201 18.69 -5.79 -10.55
N CYS A 202 18.68 -5.70 -9.23
CA CYS A 202 19.86 -5.39 -8.42
C CYS A 202 20.19 -6.53 -7.46
N THR A 203 21.50 -6.82 -7.32
CA THR A 203 22.00 -7.77 -6.31
C THR A 203 21.53 -7.44 -4.89
N ASN A 204 21.25 -6.17 -4.59
CA ASN A 204 20.79 -5.71 -3.28
C ASN A 204 19.31 -5.99 -3.00
N GLY A 205 18.70 -6.98 -3.67
CA GLY A 205 17.40 -7.55 -3.32
C GLY A 205 16.20 -6.71 -3.73
N TRP A 206 16.33 -5.93 -4.81
CA TRP A 206 15.22 -5.15 -5.36
C TRP A 206 15.15 -5.22 -6.89
N VAL A 207 13.97 -4.96 -7.41
CA VAL A 207 13.66 -4.78 -8.84
C VAL A 207 13.05 -3.40 -9.03
N SER A 208 13.46 -2.71 -10.08
CA SER A 208 12.80 -1.48 -10.54
C SER A 208 12.08 -1.76 -11.86
N PRO A 209 10.76 -1.56 -11.97
CA PRO A 209 10.11 -1.45 -13.26
C PRO A 209 10.77 -0.33 -14.09
N GLY A 210 11.12 -0.65 -15.34
CA GLY A 210 11.89 0.24 -16.22
C GLY A 210 13.38 0.29 -15.92
N TYR A 211 14.07 1.20 -16.62
CA TYR A 211 15.50 1.40 -16.49
C TYR A 211 15.87 2.20 -15.24
N SER A 212 16.83 1.69 -14.48
CA SER A 212 17.49 2.41 -13.39
C SER A 212 18.99 2.20 -13.42
N SER A 213 19.76 3.25 -13.19
CA SER A 213 21.21 3.16 -12.97
C SER A 213 21.61 3.24 -11.50
N MET A 214 20.65 3.20 -10.59
CA MET A 214 20.90 3.24 -9.15
C MET A 214 21.41 1.87 -8.67
N GLU A 215 22.43 1.89 -7.82
CA GLU A 215 23.04 0.69 -7.22
C GLU A 215 22.78 0.65 -5.72
N SER A 216 21.62 1.14 -5.30
CA SER A 216 21.30 1.37 -3.90
C SER A 216 21.36 0.10 -3.06
N PHE A 217 22.18 0.17 -2.02
CA PHE A 217 22.42 -0.92 -1.06
C PHE A 217 21.93 -0.60 0.36
N ARG A 218 21.53 0.66 0.61
CA ARG A 218 21.09 1.11 1.92
C ARG A 218 19.57 0.98 2.02
N ASN A 219 19.13 0.06 2.83
CA ASN A 219 17.73 -0.30 3.10
C ASN A 219 16.96 0.78 3.89
N TYR A 220 16.81 1.96 3.30
CA TYR A 220 16.00 3.02 3.89
C TYR A 220 14.50 2.66 3.90
N PRO A 221 13.72 3.29 4.79
CA PRO A 221 12.26 3.16 4.73
C PRO A 221 11.69 3.63 3.38
N ILE A 222 10.70 2.92 2.87
CA ILE A 222 9.92 3.29 1.68
C ILE A 222 8.49 3.68 2.09
N PRO A 223 7.85 4.65 1.40
CA PRO A 223 8.40 5.46 0.32
C PRO A 223 9.43 6.48 0.85
N GLY A 224 10.46 6.74 0.04
CA GLY A 224 11.48 7.71 0.44
C GLY A 224 12.70 7.75 -0.47
N ALA A 225 13.59 8.70 -0.21
CA ALA A 225 14.82 8.83 -0.97
C ALA A 225 15.82 7.71 -0.63
N GLY A 226 16.54 7.21 -1.62
CA GLY A 226 17.66 6.27 -1.44
C GLY A 226 17.62 5.03 -2.31
N GLY A 227 16.45 4.60 -2.77
CA GLY A 227 16.24 3.57 -3.78
C GLY A 227 15.81 4.14 -5.12
N PRO A 228 15.69 3.30 -6.17
CA PRO A 228 15.02 3.71 -7.38
C PRO A 228 13.52 3.90 -7.11
N SER A 229 12.89 4.74 -7.87
CA SER A 229 11.44 4.91 -7.87
C SER A 229 10.96 4.88 -9.33
N PRO A 230 10.20 3.86 -9.73
CA PRO A 230 9.50 2.84 -8.93
C PRO A 230 10.43 1.72 -8.40
N MET A 231 9.96 1.00 -7.36
CA MET A 231 10.72 -0.11 -6.77
C MET A 231 9.80 -1.21 -6.20
N ILE A 232 10.25 -2.45 -6.41
CA ILE A 232 9.77 -3.66 -5.73
C ILE A 232 10.94 -4.14 -4.87
N ALA A 233 10.90 -3.85 -3.57
CA ALA A 233 11.90 -4.28 -2.61
C ALA A 233 11.49 -5.64 -2.05
N ALA A 234 12.17 -6.70 -2.48
CA ALA A 234 11.91 -8.05 -1.98
C ALA A 234 12.71 -8.35 -0.70
N PHE A 235 13.95 -7.94 -0.68
CA PHE A 235 14.86 -8.03 0.45
C PHE A 235 15.95 -6.95 0.28
N TRP A 236 15.52 -5.68 0.30
CA TRP A 236 16.48 -4.60 0.09
C TRP A 236 17.38 -4.44 1.29
N ASP A 237 18.62 -4.86 1.11
CA ASP A 237 19.73 -4.71 2.05
C ASP A 237 21.06 -4.67 1.26
N ASP A 238 22.18 -4.47 1.94
CA ASP A 238 23.51 -4.60 1.36
C ASP A 238 23.86 -6.08 1.23
N LEU A 239 23.59 -6.64 0.06
CA LEU A 239 23.79 -8.04 -0.25
C LEU A 239 25.05 -8.23 -1.10
N GLU A 240 25.84 -9.24 -0.74
CA GLU A 240 27.05 -9.64 -1.44
C GLU A 240 26.84 -10.95 -2.20
N THR A 241 27.37 -11.05 -3.42
CA THR A 241 27.42 -12.32 -4.16
C THR A 241 28.42 -13.30 -3.52
N GLY A 242 29.49 -12.78 -2.92
CA GLY A 242 30.52 -13.62 -2.29
C GLY A 242 31.12 -14.63 -3.28
N ASN A 243 31.25 -15.90 -2.83
CA ASN A 243 31.80 -16.97 -3.68
C ASN A 243 30.70 -17.82 -4.35
N ASN A 244 29.47 -17.81 -3.84
CA ASN A 244 28.41 -18.72 -4.27
C ASN A 244 27.06 -17.99 -4.53
N GLY A 245 26.94 -16.72 -4.16
CA GLY A 245 25.70 -15.97 -4.38
C GLY A 245 25.56 -15.54 -5.83
N ASP A 246 24.41 -15.80 -6.39
CA ASP A 246 24.06 -15.50 -7.78
C ASP A 246 22.63 -14.94 -7.91
N VAL A 247 22.38 -14.27 -9.01
CA VAL A 247 21.03 -13.83 -9.38
C VAL A 247 20.65 -14.46 -10.71
N TYR A 248 19.51 -15.14 -10.71
CA TYR A 248 18.97 -15.83 -11.88
C TYR A 248 17.68 -15.18 -12.37
N TYR A 249 17.44 -15.31 -13.67
CA TYR A 249 16.22 -14.89 -14.33
C TYR A 249 15.68 -16.00 -15.23
N GLN A 250 14.38 -16.21 -15.20
CA GLN A 250 13.70 -17.09 -16.15
C GLN A 250 12.32 -16.58 -16.51
N ALA A 251 12.05 -16.53 -17.82
CA ALA A 251 10.72 -16.24 -18.36
C ALA A 251 9.93 -17.55 -18.58
N PHE A 252 8.66 -17.51 -18.21
CA PHE A 252 7.63 -18.52 -18.49
C PHE A 252 6.51 -17.88 -19.32
N ASN A 253 5.49 -18.66 -19.71
CA ASN A 253 4.41 -18.12 -20.53
C ASN A 253 3.61 -17.01 -19.84
N ASP A 254 3.34 -17.17 -18.53
CA ASP A 254 2.41 -16.35 -17.80
C ASP A 254 3.08 -15.51 -16.68
N TYR A 255 4.39 -15.66 -16.50
CA TYR A 255 5.15 -14.93 -15.47
C TYR A 255 6.66 -15.00 -15.73
N VAL A 256 7.39 -14.16 -15.04
CA VAL A 256 8.87 -14.24 -14.94
C VAL A 256 9.27 -14.44 -13.48
N VAL A 257 10.36 -15.17 -13.27
CA VAL A 257 10.96 -15.39 -11.94
C VAL A 257 12.35 -14.75 -11.91
N ILE A 258 12.60 -13.97 -10.87
CA ILE A 258 13.92 -13.46 -10.50
C ILE A 258 14.27 -14.12 -9.17
N GLN A 259 15.40 -14.84 -9.11
CA GLN A 259 15.85 -15.55 -7.92
C GLN A 259 17.21 -15.05 -7.48
N TRP A 260 17.29 -14.64 -6.22
CA TRP A 260 18.55 -14.41 -5.52
C TRP A 260 18.89 -15.68 -4.75
N GLN A 261 20.01 -16.29 -5.08
CA GLN A 261 20.47 -17.56 -4.53
C GLN A 261 21.68 -17.35 -3.65
N ASP A 262 21.66 -17.84 -2.42
CA ASP A 262 22.79 -17.84 -1.47
C ASP A 262 23.46 -16.47 -1.30
N MET A 263 22.69 -15.40 -1.40
CA MET A 263 23.18 -14.04 -1.21
C MET A 263 23.60 -13.85 0.25
N ARG A 264 24.66 -13.09 0.48
CA ARG A 264 25.17 -12.82 1.82
C ARG A 264 24.83 -11.42 2.26
N THR A 265 24.30 -11.27 3.46
CA THR A 265 24.19 -9.96 4.06
C THR A 265 25.56 -9.44 4.48
N GLN A 266 25.86 -8.21 4.12
CA GLN A 266 27.09 -7.53 4.48
C GLN A 266 27.25 -7.48 6.02
N ASN A 267 28.41 -7.78 6.54
CA ASN A 267 28.77 -7.87 7.96
C ASN A 267 28.30 -9.12 8.72
N ASN A 268 27.29 -9.86 8.27
CA ASN A 268 26.77 -11.01 9.00
C ASN A 268 27.08 -12.34 8.30
N ASN A 269 27.26 -12.35 6.99
CA ASN A 269 27.42 -13.53 6.15
C ASN A 269 26.27 -14.55 6.28
N SER A 270 25.09 -14.15 6.76
CA SER A 270 23.91 -15.00 6.64
C SER A 270 23.54 -15.19 5.17
N LEU A 271 23.05 -16.37 4.84
CA LEU A 271 22.60 -16.67 3.49
C LEU A 271 21.12 -16.34 3.39
N GLU A 272 20.77 -15.72 2.29
CA GLU A 272 19.40 -15.35 1.97
C GLU A 272 19.08 -15.89 0.56
N THR A 273 18.01 -16.66 0.45
CA THR A 273 17.50 -17.19 -0.82
C THR A 273 16.04 -16.82 -0.96
N PHE A 274 15.75 -16.03 -1.98
CA PHE A 274 14.40 -15.50 -2.20
C PHE A 274 14.16 -15.24 -3.68
N GLN A 275 12.90 -15.05 -4.04
CA GLN A 275 12.52 -14.75 -5.42
C GLN A 275 11.38 -13.75 -5.51
N VAL A 276 11.37 -13.02 -6.62
CA VAL A 276 10.25 -12.20 -7.09
C VAL A 276 9.65 -12.86 -8.31
N ILE A 277 8.33 -12.99 -8.33
CA ILE A 277 7.56 -13.44 -9.47
C ILE A 277 6.69 -12.28 -9.94
N LEU A 278 6.85 -11.89 -11.21
CA LEU A 278 6.00 -10.90 -11.86
C LEU A 278 5.07 -11.63 -12.82
N TYR A 279 3.77 -11.53 -12.59
CA TYR A 279 2.77 -12.22 -13.40
C TYR A 279 2.35 -11.38 -14.60
N ASN A 280 2.07 -12.05 -15.73
CA ASN A 280 1.39 -11.42 -16.84
C ASN A 280 -0.08 -11.19 -16.46
N ASN A 281 -0.64 -10.04 -16.81
CA ASN A 281 -1.97 -9.57 -16.39
C ASN A 281 -3.16 -10.42 -16.90
N SER A 282 -2.97 -11.68 -17.26
CA SER A 282 -4.04 -12.57 -17.73
C SER A 282 -5.04 -12.98 -16.63
N VAL A 283 -4.72 -12.76 -15.35
CA VAL A 283 -5.53 -13.21 -14.21
C VAL A 283 -6.52 -12.16 -13.74
N GLN A 284 -6.20 -10.87 -13.91
CA GLN A 284 -7.06 -9.74 -13.51
C GLN A 284 -7.21 -8.75 -14.70
N PRO A 285 -8.27 -8.83 -15.50
CA PRO A 285 -8.36 -8.07 -16.76
C PRO A 285 -8.51 -6.56 -16.62
N TYR A 286 -8.53 -6.01 -15.41
CA TYR A 286 -8.76 -4.58 -15.14
C TYR A 286 -7.90 -3.98 -14.03
N GLY A 287 -6.76 -4.58 -13.73
CA GLY A 287 -5.85 -4.11 -12.68
C GLY A 287 -4.40 -4.16 -13.10
N ASP A 288 -3.54 -3.71 -12.22
CA ASP A 288 -2.10 -3.86 -12.35
C ASP A 288 -1.70 -5.35 -12.25
N ASN A 289 -0.48 -5.65 -12.65
CA ASN A 289 0.03 -7.01 -12.61
C ASN A 289 0.31 -7.45 -11.16
N GLU A 290 0.06 -8.74 -10.91
CA GLU A 290 0.32 -9.33 -9.61
C GLU A 290 1.83 -9.51 -9.37
N ILE A 291 2.26 -9.30 -8.14
CA ILE A 291 3.63 -9.47 -7.69
C ILE A 291 3.61 -10.47 -6.54
N LYS A 292 4.48 -11.48 -6.59
CA LYS A 292 4.68 -12.41 -5.50
C LYS A 292 6.14 -12.45 -5.07
N ILE A 293 6.38 -12.37 -3.77
CA ILE A 293 7.69 -12.52 -3.15
C ILE A 293 7.67 -13.79 -2.31
N GLN A 294 8.69 -14.62 -2.43
CA GLN A 294 8.83 -15.85 -1.65
C GLN A 294 10.25 -15.95 -1.10
N TYR A 295 10.37 -16.54 0.08
CA TYR A 295 11.64 -16.75 0.77
C TYR A 295 11.82 -18.24 1.05
N GLU A 296 12.94 -18.83 0.57
CA GLU A 296 13.35 -20.18 0.91
C GLU A 296 14.28 -20.15 2.13
N GLU A 297 15.23 -19.21 2.13
CA GLU A 297 16.07 -18.92 3.29
C GLU A 297 15.95 -17.44 3.64
N PHE A 298 15.56 -17.17 4.87
CA PHE A 298 15.45 -15.83 5.44
C PHE A 298 16.08 -15.84 6.83
N ASN A 299 17.37 -15.48 6.90
CA ASN A 299 18.12 -15.54 8.16
C ASN A 299 18.26 -14.20 8.85
N ASN A 300 18.45 -13.13 8.15
CA ASN A 300 18.47 -11.71 8.61
C ASN A 300 18.62 -11.52 10.15
N THR A 301 19.59 -12.23 10.72
CA THR A 301 19.71 -12.43 12.18
C THR A 301 20.85 -11.65 12.80
N SER A 302 21.46 -10.72 12.08
CA SER A 302 22.56 -9.92 12.63
C SER A 302 22.07 -9.11 13.83
N SER A 303 22.73 -9.25 14.94
CA SER A 303 22.52 -8.38 16.10
C SER A 303 23.10 -6.97 15.89
N GLY A 304 23.78 -6.74 14.77
CA GLY A 304 24.39 -5.52 14.30
C GLY A 304 25.08 -4.72 15.41
N SER A 305 26.38 -4.58 15.38
CA SER A 305 26.96 -3.51 16.17
C SER A 305 26.79 -2.21 15.41
N PHE A 306 26.03 -1.29 15.96
CA PHE A 306 25.95 0.07 15.47
C PHE A 306 27.34 0.72 15.46
N SER A 307 28.08 0.61 14.39
CA SER A 307 29.15 1.53 14.14
C SER A 307 28.60 2.71 13.36
N SER A 308 28.14 3.71 14.07
CA SER A 308 27.97 5.10 13.62
C SER A 308 26.97 5.41 12.49
N TYR A 309 26.47 4.48 11.69
CA TYR A 309 25.51 4.75 10.60
C TYR A 309 24.43 3.67 10.49
N PRO A 310 23.14 4.00 10.68
CA PRO A 310 22.05 3.19 10.17
C PRO A 310 22.02 3.31 8.62
N PRO A 311 21.52 2.30 7.87
CA PRO A 311 20.90 1.07 8.35
C PRO A 311 21.94 0.00 8.77
N ILE A 312 21.46 -0.96 9.58
CA ILE A 312 22.30 -2.11 10.01
C ILE A 312 22.01 -3.27 9.08
N HIS A 313 22.96 -3.56 8.21
CA HIS A 313 22.83 -4.65 7.25
C HIS A 313 22.79 -6.01 7.94
N GLY A 314 21.93 -6.91 7.46
CA GLY A 314 21.71 -8.23 8.03
C GLY A 314 20.92 -8.27 9.33
N ALA A 315 20.44 -7.12 9.84
CA ALA A 315 19.57 -7.04 11.02
C ALA A 315 18.10 -6.82 10.64
N TYR A 316 17.86 -6.20 9.52
CA TYR A 316 16.55 -6.00 8.90
C TYR A 316 16.73 -5.66 7.42
N ALA A 317 15.76 -6.06 6.60
CA ALA A 317 15.67 -5.66 5.22
C ALA A 317 14.45 -4.75 5.02
N THR A 318 14.48 -3.91 4.00
CA THR A 318 13.27 -3.20 3.58
C THR A 318 12.51 -4.05 2.58
N ILE A 319 11.22 -4.30 2.85
CA ILE A 319 10.31 -5.07 2.00
C ILE A 319 9.09 -4.21 1.72
N GLY A 320 8.71 -4.13 0.44
CA GLY A 320 7.52 -3.37 0.04
C GLY A 320 7.60 -2.85 -1.40
N LEU A 321 6.64 -1.98 -1.72
CA LEU A 321 6.49 -1.37 -3.04
C LEU A 321 6.59 0.14 -2.91
N GLU A 322 7.21 0.78 -3.90
CA GLU A 322 7.30 2.24 -4.03
C GLU A 322 7.05 2.65 -5.47
N ASN A 323 6.27 3.71 -5.68
CA ASN A 323 6.00 4.29 -6.98
C ASN A 323 6.76 5.62 -7.20
N HIS A 324 6.50 6.26 -8.34
CA HIS A 324 7.12 7.56 -8.70
C HIS A 324 6.56 8.77 -7.95
N PHE A 325 5.45 8.65 -7.22
CA PHE A 325 4.65 9.78 -6.71
C PHE A 325 4.57 9.81 -5.21
#